data_db98f2f47d53380f65dbb4ee5a6ea4cd
#
_entry.id   db98f2f47d53380f65dbb4ee5a6ea4cd
#
_cell.length_a   1.000
_cell.length_b   1.000
_cell.length_c   1.000
_cell.angle_alpha   90.00
_cell.angle_beta   90.00
_cell.angle_gamma   90.00
#
_symmetry.space_group_name_H-M   'P 1'
#
loop_
_entity.id
_entity.type
_entity.pdbx_description
1 polymer ?
#
loop_
_entity_poly.entity_id
_entity_poly.type
_entity_poly.pdbx_seq_one_letter_code
_entity_poly.pdbx_strand_id
1 'polypeptide(L)'
;MALKLYPVGIQTFEEIRKRDLLYVDKTEYIYRMTHTGGKYFFLGRPRRFGKSLLISTLESYFSGKKELFEGLAIEKLEQDWMEYPVLHFSMASGKHMEKEQLLEYLLFILEKNERTFGIEASSKAPNIRFANLIETAYRKTGKQVVVLIDEYDAPMLDVVHEEESLDVLRNIMRNFYSPLKDSEPMLRFVFLTGITKFSQVSIFSELNNIKNISMDDEYAGICGITKEELLTQMSEDIDALAEGQGLSREETIAKLKENYDGYHFSPSSPDVFNPFSLLNCFEDKNFGAYWFASGTPTYLINMLRKFSVLPTKLGKTLARSSAFDAPTENLKTITPLLYQSGYITIKGYDKMSQLFTLDLPNKEIKVGLFESLLPNYLEGMYAEEGDVAIAQMSVLIRQGDMDGALRLLQEFLGTVPYCNNTNYEGHYQQELFIIFTLLTHFVVDVEVHTPNGRVDVVMETEDTLYLIELKLNQSAQAAMQQINLKQYDQRFARCGKPIVKVGVNFDAKKGNIEDWVIA
;
A
#
# COMPACT_ATOMS: atom_id res chain seq x y z
N MET A 1 -11.61 -21.15 23.00
CA MET A 1 -10.31 -21.81 22.71
C MET A 1 -9.20 -20.81 23.02
N ALA A 2 -7.96 -21.24 23.26
CA ALA A 2 -6.87 -20.27 23.36
C ALA A 2 -6.65 -19.63 21.97
N LEU A 3 -6.49 -18.31 21.91
CA LEU A 3 -6.19 -17.59 20.67
C LEU A 3 -4.89 -18.14 20.07
N LYS A 4 -4.87 -18.33 18.75
CA LYS A 4 -3.64 -18.69 18.04
C LYS A 4 -2.68 -17.51 18.02
N LEU A 5 -1.39 -17.78 18.09
CA LEU A 5 -0.38 -16.73 17.93
C LEU A 5 -0.35 -16.24 16.47
N TYR A 6 -0.06 -14.96 16.30
CA TYR A 6 -0.01 -14.33 14.98
C TYR A 6 1.36 -14.55 14.31
N PRO A 7 1.39 -14.84 13.01
CA PRO A 7 2.65 -15.03 12.28
C PRO A 7 3.27 -13.69 11.84
N VAL A 8 3.39 -12.73 12.77
CA VAL A 8 3.99 -11.43 12.46
C VAL A 8 5.45 -11.63 12.08
N GLY A 9 5.84 -11.19 10.87
CA GLY A 9 7.18 -11.38 10.32
C GLY A 9 7.48 -12.79 9.79
N ILE A 10 6.56 -13.75 9.89
CA ILE A 10 6.72 -15.11 9.36
C ILE A 10 5.96 -15.23 8.04
N GLN A 11 6.68 -15.59 6.99
CA GLN A 11 6.11 -15.78 5.65
C GLN A 11 6.31 -17.21 5.11
N THR A 12 6.83 -18.12 5.93
CA THR A 12 7.04 -19.53 5.58
C THR A 12 5.82 -20.34 5.99
N PHE A 13 5.04 -20.82 5.02
CA PHE A 13 3.81 -21.58 5.26
C PHE A 13 4.03 -22.82 6.13
N GLU A 14 5.08 -23.58 5.87
CA GLU A 14 5.45 -24.77 6.64
C GLU A 14 5.67 -24.44 8.13
N GLU A 15 6.34 -23.32 8.43
CA GLU A 15 6.54 -22.88 9.82
C GLU A 15 5.23 -22.50 10.50
N ILE A 16 4.38 -21.75 9.80
CA ILE A 16 3.06 -21.35 10.29
C ILE A 16 2.23 -22.59 10.66
N ARG A 17 2.19 -23.58 9.78
CA ARG A 17 1.42 -24.81 9.99
C ARG A 17 2.00 -25.69 11.10
N LYS A 18 3.31 -25.87 11.15
CA LYS A 18 3.98 -26.70 12.17
C LYS A 18 3.89 -26.10 13.58
N ARG A 19 3.85 -24.77 13.69
CA ARG A 19 3.72 -24.07 14.97
C ARG A 19 2.27 -23.78 15.35
N ASP A 20 1.30 -24.21 14.55
CA ASP A 20 -0.14 -23.95 14.74
C ASP A 20 -0.45 -22.45 14.92
N LEU A 21 0.23 -21.58 14.14
CA LEU A 21 -0.04 -20.15 14.12
C LEU A 21 -1.32 -19.86 13.32
N LEU A 22 -1.87 -18.66 13.49
CA LEU A 22 -3.02 -18.19 12.72
C LEU A 22 -2.70 -18.20 11.22
N TYR A 23 -3.50 -18.86 10.43
CA TYR A 23 -3.44 -18.87 8.98
C TYR A 23 -4.83 -18.58 8.40
N VAL A 24 -4.97 -17.47 7.69
CA VAL A 24 -6.19 -17.17 6.94
C VAL A 24 -6.15 -17.96 5.64
N ASP A 25 -7.07 -18.90 5.50
CA ASP A 25 -7.04 -19.88 4.41
C ASP A 25 -7.33 -19.26 3.04
N LYS A 26 -6.34 -19.31 2.16
CA LYS A 26 -6.38 -18.87 0.76
C LYS A 26 -6.20 -20.04 -0.23
N THR A 27 -6.23 -21.27 0.26
CA THR A 27 -5.84 -22.43 -0.54
C THR A 27 -6.84 -22.78 -1.65
N GLU A 28 -8.09 -22.34 -1.55
CA GLU A 28 -9.05 -22.47 -2.66
C GLU A 28 -8.58 -21.72 -3.92
N TYR A 29 -7.97 -20.53 -3.76
CA TYR A 29 -7.39 -19.79 -4.89
C TYR A 29 -6.22 -20.53 -5.54
N ILE A 30 -5.40 -21.23 -4.74
CA ILE A 30 -4.32 -22.09 -5.25
C ILE A 30 -4.91 -23.20 -6.10
N TYR A 31 -5.91 -23.92 -5.60
CA TYR A 31 -6.57 -24.98 -6.36
C TYR A 31 -7.12 -24.47 -7.68
N ARG A 32 -7.88 -23.37 -7.67
CA ARG A 32 -8.42 -22.76 -8.88
C ARG A 32 -7.34 -22.41 -9.88
N MET A 33 -6.27 -21.76 -9.44
CA MET A 33 -5.17 -21.30 -10.30
C MET A 33 -4.39 -22.47 -10.91
N THR A 34 -4.17 -23.54 -10.17
CA THR A 34 -3.37 -24.69 -10.60
C THR A 34 -4.17 -25.70 -11.46
N HIS A 35 -5.53 -25.60 -11.45
CA HIS A 35 -6.45 -26.46 -12.21
C HIS A 35 -7.06 -25.75 -13.44
N THR A 36 -6.38 -24.73 -13.95
CA THR A 36 -6.74 -24.08 -15.23
C THR A 36 -5.82 -24.58 -16.36
N GLY A 37 -6.17 -24.26 -17.60
CA GLY A 37 -5.29 -24.53 -18.75
C GLY A 37 -4.08 -23.60 -18.86
N GLY A 38 -3.97 -22.58 -18.00
CA GLY A 38 -2.84 -21.63 -17.97
C GLY A 38 -1.66 -22.16 -17.17
N LYS A 39 -0.45 -21.80 -17.59
CA LYS A 39 0.78 -22.15 -16.88
C LYS A 39 1.47 -20.95 -16.25
N TYR A 40 1.29 -19.75 -16.79
CA TYR A 40 2.02 -18.55 -16.42
C TYR A 40 1.09 -17.54 -15.77
N PHE A 41 1.39 -17.15 -14.55
CA PHE A 41 0.57 -16.20 -13.78
C PHE A 41 1.44 -15.09 -13.20
N PHE A 42 0.89 -13.88 -13.17
CA PHE A 42 1.47 -12.72 -12.52
C PHE A 42 0.48 -12.12 -11.54
N LEU A 43 0.95 -11.82 -10.32
CA LEU A 43 0.20 -11.15 -9.27
C LEU A 43 0.96 -9.93 -8.75
N GLY A 44 0.46 -8.74 -9.06
CA GLY A 44 0.88 -7.50 -8.40
C GLY A 44 0.03 -7.22 -7.17
N ARG A 45 0.66 -6.96 -6.04
CA ARG A 45 0.02 -6.49 -4.79
C ARG A 45 0.97 -5.55 -4.04
N PRO A 46 0.45 -4.60 -3.27
CA PRO A 46 1.29 -3.77 -2.42
C PRO A 46 2.17 -4.58 -1.48
N ARG A 47 3.14 -3.93 -0.84
CA ARG A 47 3.95 -4.56 0.22
C ARG A 47 3.06 -5.03 1.37
N ARG A 48 3.48 -6.11 2.05
CA ARG A 48 2.84 -6.62 3.28
C ARG A 48 1.42 -7.18 3.09
N PHE A 49 1.06 -7.57 1.85
CA PHE A 49 -0.22 -8.22 1.53
C PHE A 49 -0.17 -9.76 1.52
N GLY A 50 0.95 -10.38 1.90
CA GLY A 50 1.07 -11.84 1.99
C GLY A 50 1.53 -12.53 0.70
N LYS A 51 2.14 -11.81 -0.27
CA LYS A 51 2.67 -12.41 -1.51
C LYS A 51 3.68 -13.52 -1.26
N SER A 52 4.67 -13.27 -0.40
CA SER A 52 5.71 -14.26 -0.07
C SER A 52 5.14 -15.47 0.66
N LEU A 53 4.11 -15.29 1.50
CA LEU A 53 3.38 -16.40 2.11
C LEU A 53 2.65 -17.23 1.05
N LEU A 54 2.01 -16.58 0.05
CA LEU A 54 1.39 -17.28 -1.07
C LEU A 54 2.42 -18.10 -1.88
N ILE A 55 3.61 -17.53 -2.16
CA ILE A 55 4.72 -18.25 -2.81
C ILE A 55 5.13 -19.47 -1.97
N SER A 56 5.32 -19.31 -0.66
CA SER A 56 5.67 -20.41 0.23
C SER A 56 4.59 -21.50 0.32
N THR A 57 3.31 -21.09 0.22
CA THR A 57 2.19 -22.03 0.18
C THR A 57 2.17 -22.82 -1.14
N LEU A 58 2.41 -22.15 -2.28
CA LEU A 58 2.56 -22.79 -3.59
C LEU A 58 3.76 -23.74 -3.63
N GLU A 59 4.89 -23.35 -3.04
CA GLU A 59 6.07 -24.23 -2.91
C GLU A 59 5.74 -25.50 -2.13
N SER A 60 5.05 -25.37 -0.99
CA SER A 60 4.64 -26.53 -0.19
C SER A 60 3.62 -27.40 -0.93
N TYR A 61 2.68 -26.81 -1.66
CA TYR A 61 1.69 -27.51 -2.48
C TYR A 61 2.35 -28.35 -3.58
N PHE A 62 3.20 -27.72 -4.40
CA PHE A 62 3.89 -28.41 -5.49
C PHE A 62 4.99 -29.37 -5.04
N SER A 63 5.47 -29.24 -3.80
CA SER A 63 6.36 -30.23 -3.16
C SER A 63 5.60 -31.43 -2.59
N GLY A 64 4.28 -31.53 -2.77
CA GLY A 64 3.46 -32.67 -2.33
C GLY A 64 3.31 -32.80 -0.83
N LYS A 65 3.54 -31.74 -0.03
CA LYS A 65 3.47 -31.74 1.44
C LYS A 65 2.03 -31.71 1.96
N LYS A 66 1.24 -32.73 1.62
CA LYS A 66 -0.19 -32.83 1.93
C LYS A 66 -0.52 -32.54 3.40
N GLU A 67 0.31 -33.03 4.31
CA GLU A 67 0.13 -32.89 5.76
C GLU A 67 0.04 -31.44 6.24
N LEU A 68 0.64 -30.49 5.52
CA LEU A 68 0.56 -29.07 5.85
C LEU A 68 -0.80 -28.44 5.52
N PHE A 69 -1.58 -29.10 4.69
CA PHE A 69 -2.87 -28.58 4.20
C PHE A 69 -4.07 -29.21 4.93
N GLU A 70 -3.84 -30.04 5.93
CA GLU A 70 -4.88 -30.63 6.74
C GLU A 70 -5.79 -29.55 7.36
N GLY A 71 -7.11 -29.72 7.21
CA GLY A 71 -8.12 -28.78 7.68
C GLY A 71 -8.31 -27.53 6.82
N LEU A 72 -7.56 -27.35 5.73
CA LEU A 72 -7.71 -26.23 4.79
C LEU A 72 -8.64 -26.60 3.63
N ALA A 73 -9.18 -25.59 2.95
CA ALA A 73 -10.16 -25.76 1.87
C ALA A 73 -9.65 -26.69 0.75
N ILE A 74 -8.39 -26.56 0.37
CA ILE A 74 -7.77 -27.35 -0.70
C ILE A 74 -7.71 -28.86 -0.40
N GLU A 75 -7.71 -29.27 0.87
CA GLU A 75 -7.70 -30.68 1.25
C GLU A 75 -8.90 -31.45 0.68
N LYS A 76 -10.06 -30.78 0.60
CA LYS A 76 -11.31 -31.36 0.05
C LYS A 76 -11.39 -31.30 -1.46
N LEU A 77 -10.58 -30.44 -2.08
CA LEU A 77 -10.62 -30.18 -3.52
C LEU A 77 -9.56 -31.00 -4.25
N GLU A 78 -8.35 -31.09 -3.67
CA GLU A 78 -7.22 -31.76 -4.28
C GLU A 78 -7.21 -33.26 -3.94
N GLN A 79 -7.14 -34.10 -4.98
CA GLN A 79 -7.09 -35.54 -4.84
C GLN A 79 -5.70 -36.10 -5.13
N ASP A 80 -4.99 -35.48 -6.08
CA ASP A 80 -3.72 -35.96 -6.62
C ASP A 80 -2.54 -35.11 -6.13
N TRP A 81 -2.16 -35.21 -4.89
CA TRP A 81 -1.03 -34.49 -4.27
C TRP A 81 0.30 -34.82 -4.94
N MET A 82 0.45 -34.36 -6.19
CA MET A 82 1.62 -34.64 -7.02
C MET A 82 2.81 -33.79 -6.59
N GLU A 83 3.95 -34.42 -6.36
CA GLU A 83 5.22 -33.74 -6.15
C GLU A 83 5.85 -33.33 -7.48
N TYR A 84 6.29 -32.08 -7.58
CA TYR A 84 7.02 -31.51 -8.72
C TYR A 84 8.35 -30.91 -8.25
N PRO A 85 9.39 -30.86 -9.12
CA PRO A 85 10.58 -30.07 -8.82
C PRO A 85 10.24 -28.58 -8.80
N VAL A 86 10.51 -27.91 -7.68
CA VAL A 86 10.20 -26.47 -7.50
C VAL A 86 11.52 -25.68 -7.51
N LEU A 87 11.58 -24.67 -8.36
CA LEU A 87 12.63 -23.66 -8.39
C LEU A 87 12.07 -22.38 -7.80
N HIS A 88 12.57 -21.95 -6.66
CA HIS A 88 12.14 -20.74 -5.98
C HIS A 88 13.24 -19.68 -6.03
N PHE A 89 12.90 -18.50 -6.59
CA PHE A 89 13.75 -17.32 -6.70
C PHE A 89 13.13 -16.16 -5.95
N SER A 90 13.79 -15.65 -4.91
CA SER A 90 13.42 -14.40 -4.26
C SER A 90 14.36 -13.29 -4.73
N MET A 91 13.78 -12.19 -5.24
CA MET A 91 14.53 -11.00 -5.64
C MET A 91 14.57 -9.94 -4.54
N ALA A 92 14.00 -10.22 -3.36
CA ALA A 92 13.87 -9.28 -2.25
C ALA A 92 15.18 -8.63 -1.78
N SER A 93 16.30 -9.38 -1.87
CA SER A 93 17.64 -8.88 -1.51
C SER A 93 18.38 -8.21 -2.67
N GLY A 94 17.76 -8.11 -3.84
CA GLY A 94 18.32 -7.50 -5.05
C GLY A 94 18.14 -5.98 -5.14
N LYS A 95 18.10 -5.27 -4.00
CA LYS A 95 17.87 -3.81 -3.93
C LYS A 95 19.18 -3.03 -4.02
N HIS A 96 19.10 -1.81 -4.57
CA HIS A 96 20.22 -0.86 -4.66
C HIS A 96 21.47 -1.41 -5.36
N MET A 97 21.28 -2.27 -6.35
CA MET A 97 22.39 -2.95 -7.02
C MET A 97 22.79 -2.24 -8.31
N GLU A 98 24.10 -2.08 -8.47
CA GLU A 98 24.69 -1.82 -9.77
C GLU A 98 24.68 -3.08 -10.64
N LYS A 99 24.98 -2.93 -11.92
CA LYS A 99 24.98 -4.02 -12.91
C LYS A 99 25.74 -5.27 -12.44
N GLU A 100 26.94 -5.10 -11.97
CA GLU A 100 27.83 -6.19 -11.55
C GLU A 100 27.28 -6.91 -10.32
N GLN A 101 26.78 -6.18 -9.36
CA GLN A 101 26.16 -6.71 -8.14
C GLN A 101 24.90 -7.50 -8.46
N LEU A 102 24.05 -7.00 -9.37
CA LEU A 102 22.86 -7.73 -9.79
C LEU A 102 23.24 -9.05 -10.48
N LEU A 103 24.24 -9.06 -11.34
CA LEU A 103 24.71 -10.29 -11.99
C LEU A 103 25.25 -11.31 -10.98
N GLU A 104 26.05 -10.88 -10.00
CA GLU A 104 26.53 -11.73 -8.91
C GLU A 104 25.39 -12.29 -8.08
N TYR A 105 24.39 -11.46 -7.75
CA TYR A 105 23.22 -11.89 -7.03
C TYR A 105 22.39 -12.93 -7.79
N LEU A 106 22.17 -12.74 -9.09
CA LEU A 106 21.48 -13.72 -9.94
C LEU A 106 22.24 -15.06 -9.98
N LEU A 107 23.56 -15.02 -10.03
CA LEU A 107 24.39 -16.25 -9.96
C LEU A 107 24.26 -16.93 -8.60
N PHE A 108 24.23 -16.17 -7.51
CA PHE A 108 24.06 -16.70 -6.15
C PHE A 108 22.72 -17.43 -5.96
N ILE A 109 21.59 -16.80 -6.40
CA ILE A 109 20.27 -17.45 -6.25
C ILE A 109 20.10 -18.67 -7.17
N LEU A 110 20.77 -18.68 -8.33
CA LEU A 110 20.85 -19.87 -9.19
C LEU A 110 21.61 -20.99 -8.51
N GLU A 111 22.79 -20.71 -7.96
CA GLU A 111 23.61 -21.69 -7.28
C GLU A 111 22.87 -22.38 -6.12
N LYS A 112 22.04 -21.61 -5.37
CA LYS A 112 21.20 -22.19 -4.30
C LYS A 112 20.24 -23.25 -4.84
N ASN A 113 19.58 -23.00 -5.96
CA ASN A 113 18.68 -23.95 -6.61
C ASN A 113 19.46 -25.10 -7.27
N GLU A 114 20.61 -24.83 -7.92
CA GLU A 114 21.46 -25.85 -8.54
C GLU A 114 21.97 -26.88 -7.53
N ARG A 115 22.36 -26.45 -6.32
CA ARG A 115 22.79 -27.35 -5.22
C ARG A 115 21.69 -28.34 -4.85
N THR A 116 20.41 -27.91 -4.83
CA THR A 116 19.28 -28.79 -4.53
C THR A 116 19.17 -29.95 -5.52
N PHE A 117 19.53 -29.70 -6.78
CA PHE A 117 19.49 -30.72 -7.83
C PHE A 117 20.87 -31.34 -8.13
N GLY A 118 21.91 -31.02 -7.34
CA GLY A 118 23.28 -31.53 -7.56
C GLY A 118 23.81 -31.18 -8.95
N ILE A 119 23.65 -29.91 -9.36
CA ILE A 119 24.09 -29.38 -10.66
C ILE A 119 25.37 -28.57 -10.45
N GLU A 120 26.39 -28.84 -11.24
CA GLU A 120 27.59 -28.01 -11.31
C GLU A 120 27.38 -26.86 -12.31
N ALA A 121 27.84 -25.67 -11.96
CA ALA A 121 27.69 -24.49 -12.78
C ALA A 121 28.46 -24.63 -14.10
N SER A 122 27.73 -24.60 -15.21
CA SER A 122 28.31 -24.79 -16.57
C SER A 122 28.64 -23.46 -17.29
N SER A 123 28.20 -22.33 -16.77
CA SER A 123 28.33 -21.01 -17.41
C SER A 123 28.42 -19.88 -16.38
N LYS A 124 28.97 -18.74 -16.80
CA LYS A 124 28.93 -17.47 -16.06
C LYS A 124 27.72 -16.62 -16.42
N ALA A 125 26.93 -16.99 -17.45
CA ALA A 125 25.76 -16.26 -17.89
C ALA A 125 24.51 -16.73 -17.14
N PRO A 126 23.81 -15.87 -16.37
CA PRO A 126 22.69 -16.27 -15.53
C PRO A 126 21.54 -16.92 -16.32
N ASN A 127 21.21 -16.43 -17.51
CA ASN A 127 20.17 -16.99 -18.37
C ASN A 127 20.50 -18.41 -18.85
N ILE A 128 21.75 -18.70 -19.23
CA ILE A 128 22.19 -20.04 -19.64
C ILE A 128 22.11 -21.01 -18.46
N ARG A 129 22.55 -20.58 -17.27
CA ARG A 129 22.44 -21.40 -16.05
C ARG A 129 20.99 -21.70 -15.71
N PHE A 130 20.09 -20.70 -15.85
CA PHE A 130 18.67 -20.89 -15.58
C PHE A 130 18.03 -21.89 -16.55
N ALA A 131 18.34 -21.80 -17.86
CA ALA A 131 17.88 -22.79 -18.84
C ALA A 131 18.37 -24.21 -18.49
N ASN A 132 19.66 -24.36 -18.19
CA ASN A 132 20.25 -25.65 -17.80
C ASN A 132 19.64 -26.20 -16.50
N LEU A 133 19.32 -25.33 -15.52
CA LEU A 133 18.68 -25.72 -14.28
C LEU A 133 17.29 -26.31 -14.52
N ILE A 134 16.45 -25.65 -15.35
CA ILE A 134 15.12 -26.16 -15.72
C ILE A 134 15.25 -27.51 -16.44
N GLU A 135 16.12 -27.61 -17.46
CA GLU A 135 16.29 -28.82 -18.23
C GLU A 135 16.80 -29.99 -17.37
N THR A 136 17.77 -29.73 -16.49
CA THR A 136 18.34 -30.77 -15.62
C THR A 136 17.35 -31.22 -14.56
N ALA A 137 16.59 -30.31 -13.93
CA ALA A 137 15.53 -30.64 -12.99
C ALA A 137 14.46 -31.52 -13.64
N TYR A 138 14.01 -31.16 -14.87
CA TYR A 138 13.08 -31.95 -15.64
C TYR A 138 13.60 -33.36 -15.97
N ARG A 139 14.85 -33.47 -16.48
CA ARG A 139 15.46 -34.75 -16.85
C ARG A 139 15.69 -35.67 -15.63
N LYS A 140 16.15 -35.11 -14.49
CA LYS A 140 16.43 -35.89 -13.28
C LYS A 140 15.15 -36.44 -12.63
N THR A 141 14.07 -35.67 -12.64
CA THR A 141 12.82 -36.06 -11.98
C THR A 141 11.81 -36.74 -12.91
N GLY A 142 11.94 -36.56 -14.23
CA GLY A 142 10.95 -36.99 -15.21
C GLY A 142 9.62 -36.22 -15.10
N LYS A 143 9.58 -35.13 -14.33
CA LYS A 143 8.40 -34.32 -14.07
C LYS A 143 8.61 -32.88 -14.50
N GLN A 144 7.55 -32.23 -14.98
CA GLN A 144 7.60 -30.80 -15.32
C GLN A 144 7.96 -29.95 -14.10
N VAL A 145 8.68 -28.86 -14.35
CA VAL A 145 9.26 -27.97 -13.34
C VAL A 145 8.28 -26.87 -12.98
N VAL A 146 8.20 -26.54 -11.70
CA VAL A 146 7.50 -25.36 -11.18
C VAL A 146 8.52 -24.26 -10.92
N VAL A 147 8.22 -23.03 -11.37
CA VAL A 147 9.07 -21.86 -11.16
C VAL A 147 8.28 -20.81 -10.39
N LEU A 148 8.77 -20.44 -9.21
CA LEU A 148 8.19 -19.43 -8.33
C LEU A 148 9.16 -18.27 -8.17
N ILE A 149 8.72 -17.05 -8.50
CA ILE A 149 9.55 -15.84 -8.46
C ILE A 149 8.87 -14.81 -7.58
N ASP A 150 9.49 -14.51 -6.44
CA ASP A 150 9.01 -13.51 -5.51
C ASP A 150 9.74 -12.17 -5.69
N GLU A 151 8.98 -11.07 -5.59
CA GLU A 151 9.47 -9.69 -5.74
C GLU A 151 10.30 -9.48 -7.03
N TYR A 152 9.80 -9.97 -8.17
CA TYR A 152 10.51 -9.95 -9.46
C TYR A 152 11.03 -8.57 -9.88
N ASP A 153 10.39 -7.50 -9.41
CA ASP A 153 10.64 -6.10 -9.72
C ASP A 153 11.56 -5.40 -8.71
N ALA A 154 11.93 -6.04 -7.60
CA ALA A 154 12.73 -5.42 -6.55
C ALA A 154 14.06 -4.81 -7.03
N PRO A 155 14.84 -5.43 -7.95
CA PRO A 155 16.06 -4.83 -8.46
C PRO A 155 15.87 -3.52 -9.23
N MET A 156 14.67 -3.28 -9.74
CA MET A 156 14.35 -2.12 -10.60
C MET A 156 13.62 -1.01 -9.85
N LEU A 157 12.93 -1.33 -8.75
CA LEU A 157 12.10 -0.37 -8.03
C LEU A 157 12.90 0.80 -7.46
N ASP A 158 14.08 0.55 -6.91
CA ASP A 158 14.87 1.59 -6.26
C ASP A 158 15.48 2.57 -7.26
N VAL A 159 15.67 2.16 -8.51
CA VAL A 159 16.21 2.97 -9.60
C VAL A 159 15.15 3.47 -10.59
N VAL A 160 13.87 3.32 -10.27
CA VAL A 160 12.76 3.73 -11.15
C VAL A 160 12.77 5.22 -11.52
N HIS A 161 13.47 6.05 -10.73
CA HIS A 161 13.67 7.47 -10.95
C HIS A 161 14.93 7.80 -11.77
N GLU A 162 15.80 6.81 -12.05
CA GLU A 162 17.07 6.91 -12.77
C GLU A 162 16.99 6.14 -14.10
N GLU A 163 16.71 6.84 -15.20
CA GLU A 163 16.41 6.20 -16.49
C GLU A 163 17.54 5.30 -17.00
N GLU A 164 18.81 5.75 -16.90
CA GLU A 164 19.97 4.99 -17.38
C GLU A 164 20.19 3.70 -16.59
N SER A 165 20.15 3.78 -15.27
CA SER A 165 20.29 2.62 -14.37
C SER A 165 19.13 1.64 -14.57
N LEU A 166 17.90 2.16 -14.66
CA LEU A 166 16.70 1.35 -14.90
C LEU A 166 16.79 0.54 -16.20
N ASP A 167 17.23 1.16 -17.30
CA ASP A 167 17.34 0.48 -18.59
C ASP A 167 18.37 -0.66 -18.58
N VAL A 168 19.49 -0.45 -17.89
CA VAL A 168 20.54 -1.49 -17.76
C VAL A 168 20.02 -2.67 -16.93
N LEU A 169 19.48 -2.42 -15.75
CA LEU A 169 18.98 -3.49 -14.87
C LEU A 169 17.80 -4.22 -15.49
N ARG A 170 16.90 -3.50 -16.16
CA ARG A 170 15.78 -4.09 -16.91
C ARG A 170 16.23 -5.07 -17.99
N ASN A 171 17.26 -4.72 -18.77
CA ASN A 171 17.79 -5.61 -19.80
C ASN A 171 18.42 -6.88 -19.20
N ILE A 172 19.09 -6.77 -18.05
CA ILE A 172 19.63 -7.94 -17.33
C ILE A 172 18.49 -8.86 -16.89
N MET A 173 17.46 -8.30 -16.25
CA MET A 173 16.30 -9.08 -15.79
C MET A 173 15.53 -9.71 -16.93
N ARG A 174 15.35 -9.00 -18.06
CA ARG A 174 14.75 -9.54 -19.27
C ARG A 174 15.51 -10.77 -19.78
N ASN A 175 16.84 -10.67 -19.89
CA ASN A 175 17.67 -11.79 -20.30
C ASN A 175 17.60 -12.95 -19.31
N PHE A 176 17.55 -12.65 -18.01
CA PHE A 176 17.43 -13.68 -16.96
C PHE A 176 16.14 -14.49 -17.09
N TYR A 177 15.00 -13.84 -17.38
CA TYR A 177 13.71 -14.52 -17.51
C TYR A 177 13.45 -15.14 -18.91
N SER A 178 14.25 -14.83 -19.92
CA SER A 178 14.03 -15.32 -21.30
C SER A 178 13.93 -16.86 -21.43
N PRO A 179 14.66 -17.69 -20.65
CA PRO A 179 14.56 -19.14 -20.74
C PRO A 179 13.17 -19.71 -20.41
N LEU A 180 12.34 -18.99 -19.66
CA LEU A 180 10.99 -19.45 -19.32
C LEU A 180 10.11 -19.69 -20.55
N LYS A 181 10.34 -18.95 -21.64
CA LYS A 181 9.60 -19.12 -22.89
C LYS A 181 10.00 -20.42 -23.60
N ASP A 182 11.30 -20.59 -23.80
CA ASP A 182 11.82 -21.72 -24.57
C ASP A 182 11.68 -23.06 -23.82
N SER A 183 11.60 -22.97 -22.48
CA SER A 183 11.40 -24.13 -21.60
C SER A 183 9.94 -24.52 -21.40
N GLU A 184 8.97 -23.91 -22.12
CA GLU A 184 7.52 -24.13 -21.92
C GLU A 184 7.11 -25.62 -21.84
N PRO A 185 7.60 -26.53 -22.71
CA PRO A 185 7.23 -27.95 -22.62
C PRO A 185 7.68 -28.64 -21.33
N MET A 186 8.73 -28.13 -20.68
CA MET A 186 9.29 -28.66 -19.44
C MET A 186 8.66 -28.00 -18.19
N LEU A 187 7.81 -26.98 -18.36
CA LEU A 187 7.21 -26.24 -17.25
C LEU A 187 5.78 -26.70 -16.94
N ARG A 188 5.50 -26.95 -15.67
CA ARG A 188 4.16 -27.22 -15.13
C ARG A 188 3.43 -25.93 -14.75
N PHE A 189 4.15 -25.01 -14.10
CA PHE A 189 3.58 -23.79 -13.54
C PHE A 189 4.66 -22.74 -13.33
N VAL A 190 4.34 -21.50 -13.64
CA VAL A 190 5.21 -20.34 -13.42
C VAL A 190 4.41 -19.26 -12.75
N PHE A 191 4.87 -18.79 -11.60
CA PHE A 191 4.18 -17.74 -10.84
C PHE A 191 5.16 -16.64 -10.45
N LEU A 192 4.82 -15.41 -10.81
CA LEU A 192 5.60 -14.24 -10.49
C LEU A 192 4.81 -13.30 -9.60
N THR A 193 5.45 -12.78 -8.56
CA THR A 193 4.87 -11.71 -7.73
C THR A 193 5.78 -10.49 -7.71
N GLY A 194 5.14 -9.32 -7.53
CA GLY A 194 5.82 -8.04 -7.38
C GLY A 194 4.91 -6.97 -6.83
N ILE A 195 5.42 -5.76 -6.76
CA ILE A 195 4.67 -4.56 -6.39
C ILE A 195 4.17 -3.89 -7.67
N THR A 196 5.09 -3.62 -8.59
CA THR A 196 4.83 -2.86 -9.80
C THR A 196 4.69 -3.76 -11.02
N LYS A 197 4.04 -3.24 -12.05
CA LYS A 197 3.92 -3.87 -13.35
C LYS A 197 4.93 -3.23 -14.30
N PHE A 198 6.00 -3.95 -14.62
CA PHE A 198 6.85 -3.56 -15.75
C PHE A 198 6.21 -4.06 -17.05
N SER A 199 6.40 -3.34 -18.17
CA SER A 199 5.68 -3.66 -19.40
C SER A 199 6.02 -5.06 -19.91
N GLN A 200 5.02 -5.67 -20.53
CA GLN A 200 5.23 -6.91 -21.29
C GLN A 200 6.31 -6.75 -22.38
N VAL A 201 6.57 -5.52 -22.82
CA VAL A 201 7.61 -5.23 -23.83
C VAL A 201 9.02 -5.29 -23.24
N SER A 202 9.19 -5.09 -21.92
CA SER A 202 10.53 -5.06 -21.32
C SER A 202 11.00 -6.38 -20.72
N ILE A 203 10.15 -7.04 -19.90
CA ILE A 203 10.51 -8.31 -19.25
C ILE A 203 9.67 -9.46 -19.80
N PHE A 204 8.40 -9.20 -20.10
CA PHE A 204 7.43 -10.21 -20.52
C PHE A 204 7.11 -10.19 -22.02
N SER A 205 7.81 -9.39 -22.86
CA SER A 205 7.64 -9.44 -24.32
C SER A 205 7.87 -10.84 -24.89
N GLU A 206 8.68 -11.61 -24.21
CA GLU A 206 8.95 -13.01 -24.52
C GLU A 206 7.84 -13.95 -23.99
N LEU A 207 7.13 -13.57 -22.92
CA LEU A 207 6.09 -14.36 -22.24
C LEU A 207 4.69 -13.80 -22.53
N ASN A 208 4.29 -13.81 -23.83
CA ASN A 208 3.00 -13.27 -24.28
C ASN A 208 1.76 -13.96 -23.66
N ASN A 209 1.94 -15.08 -22.97
CA ASN A 209 0.92 -15.94 -22.41
C ASN A 209 0.80 -15.83 -20.88
N ILE A 210 1.44 -14.82 -20.24
CA ILE A 210 1.24 -14.58 -18.81
C ILE A 210 -0.17 -14.04 -18.55
N LYS A 211 -0.96 -14.77 -17.76
CA LYS A 211 -2.23 -14.28 -17.20
C LYS A 211 -1.93 -13.35 -16.02
N ASN A 212 -2.17 -12.04 -16.22
CA ASN A 212 -2.15 -11.08 -15.13
C ASN A 212 -3.45 -11.18 -14.33
N ILE A 213 -3.36 -11.66 -13.08
CA ILE A 213 -4.49 -11.85 -12.17
C ILE A 213 -4.64 -10.71 -11.16
N SER A 214 -3.88 -9.63 -11.29
CA SER A 214 -3.86 -8.54 -10.32
C SER A 214 -5.21 -7.80 -10.20
N MET A 215 -5.95 -7.68 -11.32
CA MET A 215 -7.28 -7.06 -11.36
C MET A 215 -8.39 -8.06 -11.76
N ASP A 216 -8.13 -9.35 -11.64
CA ASP A 216 -9.11 -10.39 -11.92
C ASP A 216 -10.02 -10.59 -10.70
N ASP A 217 -11.34 -10.48 -10.90
CA ASP A 217 -12.35 -10.62 -9.84
C ASP A 217 -12.25 -11.98 -9.13
N GLU A 218 -11.87 -13.05 -9.84
CA GLU A 218 -11.71 -14.38 -9.27
C GLU A 218 -10.55 -14.48 -8.26
N TYR A 219 -9.53 -13.61 -8.38
CA TYR A 219 -8.32 -13.64 -7.56
C TYR A 219 -8.14 -12.40 -6.70
N ALA A 220 -9.15 -11.53 -6.63
CA ALA A 220 -9.03 -10.28 -5.88
C ALA A 220 -8.76 -10.48 -4.39
N GLY A 221 -9.31 -11.53 -3.79
CA GLY A 221 -9.14 -11.89 -2.38
C GLY A 221 -7.96 -12.83 -2.09
N ILE A 222 -7.13 -13.20 -3.08
CA ILE A 222 -6.02 -14.15 -2.90
C ILE A 222 -4.95 -13.65 -1.91
N CYS A 223 -4.81 -12.35 -1.81
CA CYS A 223 -3.98 -11.65 -0.82
C CYS A 223 -4.84 -10.59 -0.11
N GLY A 224 -4.52 -10.30 1.15
CA GLY A 224 -5.36 -9.49 2.00
C GLY A 224 -6.35 -10.35 2.83
N ILE A 225 -7.09 -9.72 3.73
CA ILE A 225 -8.10 -10.38 4.56
C ILE A 225 -9.44 -9.73 4.25
N THR A 226 -10.42 -10.51 3.81
CA THR A 226 -11.78 -10.01 3.56
C THR A 226 -12.54 -9.80 4.87
N LYS A 227 -13.60 -8.99 4.85
CA LYS A 227 -14.49 -8.82 5.99
C LYS A 227 -15.09 -10.15 6.46
N GLU A 228 -15.42 -11.03 5.54
CA GLU A 228 -15.98 -12.35 5.87
C GLU A 228 -14.95 -13.21 6.61
N GLU A 229 -13.71 -13.26 6.12
CA GLU A 229 -12.61 -13.98 6.78
C GLU A 229 -12.31 -13.41 8.17
N LEU A 230 -12.30 -12.07 8.31
CA LEU A 230 -12.15 -11.41 9.60
C LEU A 230 -13.24 -11.85 10.60
N LEU A 231 -14.51 -11.82 10.19
CA LEU A 231 -15.62 -12.12 11.07
C LEU A 231 -15.74 -13.62 11.39
N THR A 232 -15.29 -14.52 10.50
CA THR A 232 -15.40 -15.98 10.67
C THR A 232 -14.16 -16.60 11.31
N GLN A 233 -12.95 -16.18 10.89
CA GLN A 233 -11.70 -16.81 11.31
C GLN A 233 -11.00 -16.06 12.45
N MET A 234 -11.37 -14.79 12.72
CA MET A 234 -10.74 -13.91 13.72
C MET A 234 -11.78 -13.32 14.69
N SER A 235 -12.88 -14.02 14.90
CA SER A 235 -14.00 -13.54 15.74
C SER A 235 -13.58 -13.31 17.20
N GLU A 236 -12.82 -14.26 17.77
CA GLU A 236 -12.33 -14.19 19.14
C GLU A 236 -11.27 -13.08 19.32
N ASP A 237 -10.49 -12.79 18.25
CA ASP A 237 -9.50 -11.72 18.24
C ASP A 237 -10.14 -10.34 18.28
N ILE A 238 -11.28 -10.17 17.58
CA ILE A 238 -12.08 -8.93 17.65
C ILE A 238 -12.57 -8.70 19.08
N ASP A 239 -13.08 -9.74 19.74
CA ASP A 239 -13.60 -9.63 21.10
C ASP A 239 -12.48 -9.30 22.10
N ALA A 240 -11.30 -9.92 21.95
CA ALA A 240 -10.14 -9.64 22.79
C ALA A 240 -9.59 -8.21 22.60
N LEU A 241 -9.64 -7.67 21.37
CA LEU A 241 -9.27 -6.29 21.07
C LEU A 241 -10.31 -5.32 21.66
N ALA A 242 -11.61 -5.62 21.52
CA ALA A 242 -12.71 -4.83 22.07
C ALA A 242 -12.57 -4.68 23.59
N GLU A 243 -12.35 -5.79 24.30
CA GLU A 243 -12.11 -5.80 25.74
C GLU A 243 -10.88 -4.96 26.12
N GLY A 244 -9.75 -5.15 25.42
CA GLY A 244 -8.50 -4.42 25.69
C GLY A 244 -8.60 -2.92 25.46
N GLN A 245 -9.46 -2.47 24.54
CA GLN A 245 -9.68 -1.06 24.19
C GLN A 245 -10.89 -0.43 24.91
N GLY A 246 -11.68 -1.21 25.67
CA GLY A 246 -12.90 -0.73 26.32
C GLY A 246 -14.00 -0.33 25.31
N LEU A 247 -14.06 -0.98 24.15
CA LEU A 247 -15.00 -0.71 23.07
C LEU A 247 -16.03 -1.83 22.96
N SER A 248 -17.19 -1.55 22.36
CA SER A 248 -18.08 -2.60 21.89
C SER A 248 -17.47 -3.33 20.66
N ARG A 249 -17.98 -4.52 20.37
CA ARG A 249 -17.57 -5.29 19.19
C ARG A 249 -17.83 -4.51 17.90
N GLU A 250 -18.98 -3.84 17.79
CA GLU A 250 -19.38 -3.05 16.64
C GLU A 250 -18.44 -1.86 16.42
N GLU A 251 -18.09 -1.13 17.48
CA GLU A 251 -17.13 -0.03 17.43
C GLU A 251 -15.72 -0.51 17.05
N THR A 252 -15.31 -1.67 17.57
CA THR A 252 -14.03 -2.29 17.22
C THR A 252 -13.96 -2.64 15.73
N ILE A 253 -15.01 -3.27 15.18
CA ILE A 253 -15.09 -3.58 13.75
C ILE A 253 -15.07 -2.30 12.90
N ALA A 254 -15.80 -1.26 13.32
CA ALA A 254 -15.80 0.02 12.62
C ALA A 254 -14.40 0.67 12.60
N LYS A 255 -13.70 0.68 13.75
CA LYS A 255 -12.31 1.18 13.84
C LYS A 255 -11.31 0.34 13.02
N LEU A 256 -11.42 -1.00 13.05
CA LEU A 256 -10.60 -1.86 12.22
C LEU A 256 -10.79 -1.53 10.74
N LYS A 257 -12.05 -1.34 10.33
CA LYS A 257 -12.40 -0.96 8.96
C LYS A 257 -11.84 0.41 8.59
N GLU A 258 -12.01 1.42 9.43
CA GLU A 258 -11.49 2.77 9.21
C GLU A 258 -9.97 2.78 9.03
N ASN A 259 -9.24 2.02 9.86
CA ASN A 259 -7.79 2.07 9.90
C ASN A 259 -7.12 1.15 8.86
N TYR A 260 -7.64 -0.05 8.58
CA TYR A 260 -6.87 -1.08 7.85
C TYR A 260 -7.58 -1.69 6.64
N ASP A 261 -8.88 -1.44 6.45
CA ASP A 261 -9.69 -1.93 5.32
C ASP A 261 -9.59 -0.99 4.11
N GLY A 262 -10.40 -1.28 3.12
CA GLY A 262 -10.67 -0.38 1.99
C GLY A 262 -9.74 -0.54 0.81
N TYR A 263 -8.84 -1.52 0.80
CA TYR A 263 -8.13 -1.90 -0.42
C TYR A 263 -9.04 -2.70 -1.36
N HIS A 264 -9.08 -2.29 -2.60
CA HIS A 264 -9.94 -2.87 -3.62
C HIS A 264 -9.13 -3.10 -4.89
N PHE A 265 -9.09 -4.34 -5.36
CA PHE A 265 -8.17 -4.75 -6.41
C PHE A 265 -8.83 -5.06 -7.76
N SER A 266 -10.16 -5.12 -7.83
CA SER A 266 -10.89 -5.35 -9.07
C SER A 266 -12.25 -4.65 -9.06
N PRO A 267 -12.93 -4.44 -10.21
CA PRO A 267 -14.16 -3.68 -10.27
C PRO A 267 -15.32 -4.20 -9.42
N SER A 268 -15.35 -5.50 -9.15
CA SER A 268 -16.50 -6.17 -8.51
C SER A 268 -16.14 -6.92 -7.22
N SER A 269 -14.88 -6.84 -6.77
CA SER A 269 -14.42 -7.55 -5.57
C SER A 269 -14.85 -6.85 -4.28
N PRO A 270 -14.88 -7.55 -3.14
CA PRO A 270 -14.95 -6.91 -1.83
C PRO A 270 -13.66 -6.15 -1.52
N ASP A 271 -13.76 -5.20 -0.59
CA ASP A 271 -12.59 -4.61 0.06
C ASP A 271 -11.85 -5.66 0.88
N VAL A 272 -10.55 -5.45 1.04
CA VAL A 272 -9.69 -6.29 1.90
C VAL A 272 -8.87 -5.44 2.85
N PHE A 273 -8.68 -5.97 4.05
CA PHE A 273 -7.77 -5.44 5.06
C PHE A 273 -6.32 -5.71 4.68
N ASN A 274 -5.42 -4.81 5.05
CA ASN A 274 -4.00 -5.08 5.04
C ASN A 274 -3.67 -6.14 6.13
N PRO A 275 -3.16 -7.33 5.76
CA PRO A 275 -2.91 -8.38 6.74
C PRO A 275 -1.88 -8.01 7.80
N PHE A 276 -0.82 -7.30 7.41
CA PHE A 276 0.25 -6.94 8.32
C PHE A 276 -0.24 -5.98 9.41
N SER A 277 -0.94 -4.91 9.01
CA SER A 277 -1.46 -3.94 9.97
C SER A 277 -2.53 -4.55 10.87
N LEU A 278 -3.41 -5.36 10.31
CA LEU A 278 -4.46 -6.04 11.05
C LEU A 278 -3.89 -7.01 12.10
N LEU A 279 -2.92 -7.86 11.74
CA LEU A 279 -2.32 -8.83 12.66
C LEU A 279 -1.53 -8.14 13.78
N ASN A 280 -0.76 -7.08 13.47
CA ASN A 280 -0.08 -6.29 14.51
C ASN A 280 -1.07 -5.60 15.46
N CYS A 281 -2.19 -5.07 14.94
CA CYS A 281 -3.24 -4.48 15.76
C CYS A 281 -3.79 -5.49 16.78
N PHE A 282 -4.01 -6.74 16.38
CA PHE A 282 -4.46 -7.79 17.28
C PHE A 282 -3.38 -8.23 18.27
N GLU A 283 -2.12 -8.35 17.84
CA GLU A 283 -1.00 -8.72 18.69
C GLU A 283 -0.77 -7.69 19.78
N ASP A 284 -0.68 -6.42 19.42
CA ASP A 284 -0.45 -5.31 20.35
C ASP A 284 -1.72 -4.90 21.10
N LYS A 285 -2.90 -5.39 20.70
CA LYS A 285 -4.22 -4.96 21.17
C LYS A 285 -4.40 -3.44 21.09
N ASN A 286 -3.87 -2.81 20.05
CA ASN A 286 -3.88 -1.37 19.85
C ASN A 286 -4.03 -0.99 18.37
N PHE A 287 -4.67 0.17 18.13
CA PHE A 287 -4.79 0.76 16.78
C PHE A 287 -3.57 1.63 16.47
N GLY A 288 -2.61 1.11 15.72
CA GLY A 288 -1.36 1.79 15.35
C GLY A 288 -1.19 1.95 13.84
N ALA A 289 -0.20 2.76 13.45
CA ALA A 289 0.20 2.93 12.04
C ALA A 289 1.33 1.94 11.68
N TYR A 290 1.00 0.68 11.54
CA TYR A 290 1.97 -0.41 11.37
C TYR A 290 2.60 -0.48 9.99
N TRP A 291 1.85 -0.10 8.94
CA TRP A 291 2.33 -0.20 7.56
C TRP A 291 3.53 0.71 7.30
N PHE A 292 3.54 1.89 7.93
CA PHE A 292 4.62 2.88 7.84
C PHE A 292 5.78 2.63 8.80
N ALA A 293 5.69 1.70 9.74
CA ALA A 293 6.75 1.40 10.72
C ALA A 293 8.14 1.13 10.09
N SER A 294 8.21 0.72 8.81
CA SER A 294 9.46 0.56 8.06
C SER A 294 9.86 1.81 7.25
N GLY A 295 9.17 2.92 7.43
CA GLY A 295 9.38 4.16 6.70
C GLY A 295 8.75 4.17 5.30
N THR A 296 8.53 5.38 4.77
CA THR A 296 8.10 5.57 3.38
C THR A 296 9.27 5.28 2.45
N PRO A 297 9.09 4.50 1.38
CA PRO A 297 10.17 4.22 0.45
C PRO A 297 10.72 5.50 -0.18
N THR A 298 12.04 5.69 -0.12
CA THR A 298 12.73 6.87 -0.66
C THR A 298 12.39 7.12 -2.14
N TYR A 299 12.25 6.04 -2.93
CA TYR A 299 11.88 6.15 -4.33
C TYR A 299 10.53 6.85 -4.53
N LEU A 300 9.55 6.61 -3.65
CA LEU A 300 8.24 7.25 -3.75
C LEU A 300 8.33 8.76 -3.51
N ILE A 301 9.04 9.17 -2.47
CA ILE A 301 9.25 10.60 -2.18
C ILE A 301 9.94 11.29 -3.37
N ASN A 302 10.98 10.67 -3.94
CA ASN A 302 11.65 11.19 -5.13
C ASN A 302 10.71 11.32 -6.33
N MET A 303 9.81 10.35 -6.52
CA MET A 303 8.83 10.38 -7.60
C MET A 303 7.72 11.42 -7.38
N LEU A 304 7.24 11.60 -6.13
CA LEU A 304 6.30 12.68 -5.80
C LEU A 304 6.89 14.05 -6.12
N ARG A 305 8.18 14.25 -5.82
CA ARG A 305 8.93 15.47 -6.18
C ARG A 305 9.10 15.62 -7.70
N LYS A 306 9.57 14.57 -8.40
CA LYS A 306 9.75 14.56 -9.86
C LYS A 306 8.48 14.95 -10.61
N PHE A 307 7.33 14.46 -10.17
CA PHE A 307 6.03 14.77 -10.76
C PHE A 307 5.34 16.01 -10.17
N SER A 308 5.98 16.74 -9.25
CA SER A 308 5.42 17.92 -8.58
C SER A 308 3.99 17.69 -8.07
N VAL A 309 3.77 16.55 -7.41
CA VAL A 309 2.45 16.15 -6.93
C VAL A 309 2.08 16.98 -5.73
N LEU A 310 0.97 17.70 -5.81
CA LEU A 310 0.45 18.50 -4.70
C LEU A 310 -0.32 17.60 -3.73
N PRO A 311 -0.07 17.68 -2.42
CA PRO A 311 -0.81 16.94 -1.38
C PRO A 311 -2.32 17.05 -1.52
N THR A 312 -2.84 18.24 -1.84
CA THR A 312 -4.28 18.49 -2.08
C THR A 312 -4.88 17.73 -3.26
N LYS A 313 -4.05 17.18 -4.14
CA LYS A 313 -4.46 16.36 -5.28
C LYS A 313 -4.31 14.86 -5.04
N LEU A 314 -3.80 14.48 -3.87
CA LEU A 314 -3.78 13.08 -3.45
C LEU A 314 -5.19 12.68 -2.99
N GLY A 315 -5.80 11.74 -3.67
CA GLY A 315 -7.18 11.28 -3.43
C GLY A 315 -8.07 11.44 -4.65
N LYS A 316 -9.34 11.30 -4.50
CA LYS A 316 -10.48 11.29 -5.45
C LYS A 316 -10.14 11.62 -6.92
N THR A 317 -9.46 10.72 -7.60
CA THR A 317 -9.04 10.85 -8.99
C THR A 317 -9.86 9.94 -9.87
N LEU A 318 -10.43 10.48 -10.97
CA LEU A 318 -11.08 9.65 -11.99
C LEU A 318 -10.06 9.20 -13.03
N ALA A 319 -10.00 7.90 -13.29
CA ALA A 319 -9.02 7.34 -14.21
C ALA A 319 -9.58 6.12 -14.97
N ARG A 320 -9.05 5.84 -16.16
CA ARG A 320 -9.22 4.55 -16.82
C ARG A 320 -8.17 3.56 -16.30
N SER A 321 -8.44 2.25 -16.42
CA SER A 321 -7.47 1.21 -16.02
C SER A 321 -6.09 1.43 -16.64
N SER A 322 -6.03 1.86 -17.90
CA SER A 322 -4.77 2.18 -18.59
C SER A 322 -3.95 3.31 -17.97
N ALA A 323 -4.52 4.10 -17.05
CA ALA A 323 -3.84 5.20 -16.39
C ALA A 323 -3.23 4.81 -15.03
N PHE A 324 -3.67 3.72 -14.40
CA PHE A 324 -3.17 3.28 -13.10
C PHE A 324 -2.67 1.82 -13.08
N ASP A 325 -3.23 0.94 -13.91
CA ASP A 325 -2.68 -0.40 -14.17
C ASP A 325 -1.68 -0.37 -15.34
N ALA A 326 -0.96 0.74 -15.48
CA ALA A 326 0.04 0.95 -16.51
C ALA A 326 1.42 0.47 -16.05
N PRO A 327 2.31 0.12 -17.01
CA PRO A 327 3.71 -0.13 -16.71
C PRO A 327 4.41 1.07 -16.07
N THR A 328 5.36 0.79 -15.18
CA THR A 328 6.05 1.82 -14.38
C THR A 328 7.39 2.30 -14.96
N GLU A 329 7.85 1.73 -16.07
CA GLU A 329 9.12 2.13 -16.68
C GLU A 329 9.08 3.44 -17.49
N ASN A 330 7.91 3.91 -17.92
CA ASN A 330 7.74 5.13 -18.72
C ASN A 330 6.58 5.96 -18.16
N LEU A 331 6.68 6.32 -16.89
CA LEU A 331 5.63 7.03 -16.19
C LEU A 331 5.42 8.44 -16.77
N LYS A 332 4.23 8.70 -17.30
CA LYS A 332 3.75 10.05 -17.63
C LYS A 332 3.13 10.76 -16.41
N THR A 333 2.66 9.98 -15.44
CA THR A 333 2.09 10.42 -14.18
C THR A 333 2.51 9.46 -13.07
N ILE A 334 2.41 9.88 -11.82
CA ILE A 334 2.73 9.03 -10.67
C ILE A 334 1.63 8.02 -10.33
N THR A 335 0.44 8.17 -10.89
CA THR A 335 -0.75 7.37 -10.55
C THR A 335 -0.53 5.86 -10.58
N PRO A 336 0.14 5.28 -11.61
CA PRO A 336 0.43 3.84 -11.61
C PRO A 336 1.26 3.41 -10.41
N LEU A 337 2.28 4.18 -10.06
CA LEU A 337 3.16 3.88 -8.93
C LEU A 337 2.41 3.95 -7.60
N LEU A 338 1.60 4.98 -7.39
CA LEU A 338 0.78 5.12 -6.18
C LEU A 338 -0.22 3.96 -6.03
N TYR A 339 -0.89 3.57 -7.11
CA TYR A 339 -1.86 2.47 -7.09
C TYR A 339 -1.17 1.12 -6.81
N GLN A 340 -0.16 0.79 -7.56
CA GLN A 340 0.53 -0.50 -7.45
C GLN A 340 1.28 -0.65 -6.12
N SER A 341 1.78 0.46 -5.57
CA SER A 341 2.40 0.49 -4.24
C SER A 341 1.40 0.53 -3.08
N GLY A 342 0.11 0.72 -3.35
CA GLY A 342 -0.96 0.68 -2.34
C GLY A 342 -1.24 1.99 -1.61
N TYR A 343 -0.74 3.13 -2.11
CA TYR A 343 -1.07 4.45 -1.55
C TYR A 343 -2.43 4.96 -1.99
N ILE A 344 -2.87 4.57 -3.18
CA ILE A 344 -4.25 4.76 -3.65
C ILE A 344 -4.83 3.42 -4.08
N THR A 345 -6.15 3.32 -4.07
CA THR A 345 -6.89 2.12 -4.43
C THR A 345 -8.16 2.47 -5.20
N ILE A 346 -8.83 1.47 -5.76
CA ILE A 346 -10.14 1.62 -6.38
C ILE A 346 -11.17 1.87 -5.27
N LYS A 347 -11.99 2.92 -5.40
CA LYS A 347 -13.13 3.22 -4.51
C LYS A 347 -14.48 3.17 -5.25
N GLY A 348 -14.45 3.05 -6.55
CA GLY A 348 -15.65 2.92 -7.36
C GLY A 348 -15.34 2.67 -8.82
N TYR A 349 -16.31 2.11 -9.54
CA TYR A 349 -16.24 1.88 -10.97
C TYR A 349 -17.59 2.16 -11.62
N ASP A 350 -17.59 3.08 -12.58
CA ASP A 350 -18.75 3.33 -13.42
C ASP A 350 -18.67 2.52 -14.73
N LYS A 351 -19.56 1.55 -14.87
CA LYS A 351 -19.61 0.65 -16.04
C LYS A 351 -19.91 1.37 -17.35
N MET A 352 -20.63 2.50 -17.32
CA MET A 352 -21.00 3.21 -18.54
C MET A 352 -19.84 4.01 -19.11
N SER A 353 -19.17 4.79 -18.28
CA SER A 353 -18.00 5.58 -18.68
C SER A 353 -16.69 4.80 -18.67
N GLN A 354 -16.67 3.61 -18.05
CA GLN A 354 -15.46 2.80 -17.77
C GLN A 354 -14.42 3.56 -16.95
N LEU A 355 -14.89 4.47 -16.09
CA LEU A 355 -14.04 5.23 -15.19
C LEU A 355 -14.02 4.61 -13.80
N PHE A 356 -12.82 4.56 -13.26
CA PHE A 356 -12.56 4.20 -11.87
C PHE A 356 -12.42 5.47 -11.04
N THR A 357 -12.96 5.46 -9.85
CA THR A 357 -12.63 6.43 -8.81
C THR A 357 -11.51 5.85 -7.97
N LEU A 358 -10.39 6.54 -7.91
CA LEU A 358 -9.24 6.19 -7.09
C LEU A 358 -9.16 7.13 -5.89
N ASP A 359 -8.85 6.59 -4.70
CA ASP A 359 -8.67 7.38 -3.47
C ASP A 359 -7.72 6.65 -2.52
N LEU A 360 -7.33 7.31 -1.43
CA LEU A 360 -6.58 6.72 -0.33
C LEU A 360 -7.38 5.54 0.27
N PRO A 361 -6.75 4.40 0.57
CA PRO A 361 -7.50 3.22 1.03
C PRO A 361 -8.16 3.43 2.39
N ASN A 362 -7.44 3.96 3.37
CA ASN A 362 -7.86 4.04 4.77
C ASN A 362 -7.11 5.13 5.54
N LYS A 363 -7.42 5.25 6.82
CA LYS A 363 -6.85 6.25 7.73
C LYS A 363 -5.35 6.04 7.95
N GLU A 364 -4.90 4.79 8.12
CA GLU A 364 -3.47 4.48 8.31
C GLU A 364 -2.63 5.02 7.15
N ILE A 365 -3.06 4.75 5.91
CA ILE A 365 -2.34 5.23 4.72
C ILE A 365 -2.43 6.75 4.58
N LYS A 366 -3.60 7.32 4.87
CA LYS A 366 -3.79 8.78 4.82
C LYS A 366 -2.83 9.47 5.77
N VAL A 367 -2.83 9.08 7.04
CA VAL A 367 -1.98 9.68 8.07
C VAL A 367 -0.50 9.49 7.74
N GLY A 368 -0.04 8.25 7.57
CA GLY A 368 1.38 7.98 7.35
C GLY A 368 1.96 8.58 6.06
N LEU A 369 1.14 8.70 4.99
CA LEU A 369 1.58 9.39 3.78
C LEU A 369 1.79 10.89 4.04
N PHE A 370 0.87 11.54 4.75
CA PHE A 370 0.99 12.98 5.02
C PHE A 370 2.08 13.27 6.06
N GLU A 371 2.27 12.45 7.09
CA GLU A 371 3.43 12.51 7.99
C GLU A 371 4.75 12.44 7.22
N SER A 372 4.83 11.52 6.24
CA SER A 372 6.03 11.39 5.39
C SER A 372 6.26 12.58 4.45
N LEU A 373 5.21 13.30 4.10
CA LEU A 373 5.29 14.49 3.24
C LEU A 373 5.61 15.76 4.03
N LEU A 374 5.20 15.85 5.30
CA LEU A 374 5.35 17.04 6.12
C LEU A 374 6.78 17.63 6.11
N PRO A 375 7.86 16.84 6.32
CA PRO A 375 9.23 17.36 6.29
C PRO A 375 9.67 17.98 4.95
N ASN A 376 8.96 17.63 3.86
CA ASN A 376 9.27 18.18 2.53
C ASN A 376 8.67 19.58 2.30
N TYR A 377 7.71 19.97 3.14
CA TYR A 377 7.04 21.26 3.10
C TYR A 377 7.52 22.18 4.23
N LEU A 378 7.99 21.61 5.34
CA LEU A 378 8.54 22.34 6.49
C LEU A 378 10.08 22.31 6.43
N GLU A 379 10.67 23.04 5.49
CA GLU A 379 12.12 23.08 5.34
C GLU A 379 12.79 23.64 6.62
N GLY A 380 13.79 22.92 7.14
CA GLY A 380 14.60 23.32 8.30
C GLY A 380 14.04 22.93 9.66
N MET A 381 12.89 22.26 9.75
CA MET A 381 12.35 21.70 10.98
C MET A 381 12.58 20.19 11.08
N TYR A 382 12.70 19.70 12.32
CA TYR A 382 12.65 18.27 12.57
C TYR A 382 11.19 17.79 12.51
N ALA A 383 10.94 16.61 11.91
CA ALA A 383 9.60 16.01 11.81
C ALA A 383 8.93 15.88 13.20
N GLU A 384 9.71 15.56 14.24
CA GLU A 384 9.24 15.44 15.62
C GLU A 384 8.62 16.73 16.17
N GLU A 385 9.13 17.91 15.81
CA GLU A 385 8.58 19.20 16.25
C GLU A 385 7.21 19.46 15.65
N GLY A 386 7.02 19.10 14.37
CA GLY A 386 5.74 19.18 13.69
C GLY A 386 4.68 18.27 14.31
N ASP A 387 5.05 17.02 14.58
CA ASP A 387 4.14 16.03 15.18
C ASP A 387 3.70 16.44 16.59
N VAL A 388 4.63 16.97 17.41
CA VAL A 388 4.32 17.48 18.75
C VAL A 388 3.37 18.68 18.68
N ALA A 389 3.60 19.62 17.77
CA ALA A 389 2.73 20.79 17.60
C ALA A 389 1.31 20.38 17.17
N ILE A 390 1.18 19.43 16.21
CA ILE A 390 -0.11 18.90 15.75
C ILE A 390 -0.83 18.16 16.90
N ALA A 391 -0.11 17.34 17.69
CA ALA A 391 -0.66 16.66 18.84
C ALA A 391 -1.19 17.67 19.89
N GLN A 392 -0.43 18.71 20.21
CA GLN A 392 -0.85 19.76 21.14
C GLN A 392 -2.06 20.54 20.63
N MET A 393 -2.10 20.90 19.34
CA MET A 393 -3.28 21.51 18.72
C MET A 393 -4.52 20.63 18.89
N SER A 394 -4.39 19.32 18.69
CA SER A 394 -5.52 18.38 18.84
C SER A 394 -6.06 18.35 20.27
N VAL A 395 -5.19 18.46 21.29
CA VAL A 395 -5.61 18.55 22.69
C VAL A 395 -6.42 19.81 22.96
N LEU A 396 -5.93 20.97 22.49
CA LEU A 396 -6.62 22.26 22.63
C LEU A 396 -8.00 22.23 21.94
N ILE A 397 -8.08 21.70 20.71
CA ILE A 397 -9.34 21.58 19.96
C ILE A 397 -10.35 20.70 20.72
N ARG A 398 -9.92 19.57 21.28
CA ARG A 398 -10.80 18.69 22.08
C ARG A 398 -11.27 19.34 23.39
N GLN A 399 -10.47 20.23 23.96
CA GLN A 399 -10.83 21.01 25.14
C GLN A 399 -11.75 22.21 24.82
N GLY A 400 -12.05 22.45 23.53
CA GLY A 400 -12.86 23.59 23.09
C GLY A 400 -12.04 24.88 22.96
N ASP A 401 -10.73 24.85 23.17
CA ASP A 401 -9.83 26.01 23.04
C ASP A 401 -9.31 26.16 21.60
N MET A 402 -10.20 26.58 20.72
CA MET A 402 -9.86 26.84 19.32
C MET A 402 -8.92 28.07 19.17
N ASP A 403 -9.04 29.07 20.04
CA ASP A 403 -8.16 30.24 20.04
C ASP A 403 -6.72 29.84 20.39
N GLY A 404 -6.53 29.03 21.41
CA GLY A 404 -5.24 28.45 21.76
C GLY A 404 -4.63 27.60 20.65
N ALA A 405 -5.46 26.78 19.98
CA ALA A 405 -5.01 25.96 18.86
C ALA A 405 -4.53 26.81 17.66
N LEU A 406 -5.23 27.89 17.33
CA LEU A 406 -4.84 28.80 16.25
C LEU A 406 -3.61 29.64 16.60
N ARG A 407 -3.43 30.02 17.88
CA ARG A 407 -2.18 30.66 18.35
C ARG A 407 -0.99 29.72 18.22
N LEU A 408 -1.15 28.46 18.65
CA LEU A 408 -0.11 27.46 18.51
C LEU A 408 0.25 27.22 17.04
N LEU A 409 -0.75 27.15 16.14
CA LEU A 409 -0.53 27.04 14.70
C LEU A 409 0.23 28.27 14.15
N GLN A 410 -0.15 29.48 14.58
CA GLN A 410 0.53 30.72 14.19
C GLN A 410 1.99 30.74 14.67
N GLU A 411 2.25 30.36 15.91
CA GLU A 411 3.60 30.24 16.46
C GLU A 411 4.43 29.19 15.69
N PHE A 412 3.84 28.03 15.44
CA PHE A 412 4.47 26.95 14.69
C PHE A 412 4.84 27.37 13.27
N LEU A 413 3.93 27.96 12.52
CA LEU A 413 4.20 28.48 11.17
C LEU A 413 5.26 29.60 11.18
N GLY A 414 5.32 30.38 12.27
CA GLY A 414 6.35 31.41 12.45
C GLY A 414 7.78 30.87 12.65
N THR A 415 7.92 29.60 13.04
CA THR A 415 9.23 28.93 13.16
C THR A 415 9.71 28.32 11.84
N VAL A 416 8.81 28.13 10.87
CA VAL A 416 9.15 27.59 9.55
C VAL A 416 9.94 28.64 8.76
N PRO A 417 11.18 28.33 8.33
CA PRO A 417 11.98 29.30 7.57
C PRO A 417 11.29 29.70 6.26
N TYR A 418 11.29 30.98 5.97
CA TYR A 418 10.77 31.51 4.71
C TYR A 418 11.63 31.04 3.53
N CYS A 419 11.10 30.13 2.70
CA CYS A 419 11.80 29.65 1.52
C CYS A 419 11.62 30.58 0.34
N ASN A 420 12.64 31.40 0.05
CA ASN A 420 12.68 32.32 -1.08
C ASN A 420 12.63 31.64 -2.48
N ASN A 421 12.69 30.31 -2.54
CA ASN A 421 12.79 29.54 -3.79
C ASN A 421 11.47 28.95 -4.29
N THR A 422 10.36 29.17 -3.61
CA THR A 422 9.07 28.66 -4.05
C THR A 422 8.32 29.73 -4.84
N ASN A 423 8.40 29.68 -6.15
CA ASN A 423 7.48 30.38 -7.08
C ASN A 423 6.01 29.92 -6.96
N TYR A 424 5.57 29.47 -5.77
CA TYR A 424 4.29 28.85 -5.54
C TYR A 424 3.46 29.63 -4.51
N GLU A 425 2.54 30.47 -4.99
CA GLU A 425 1.43 31.00 -4.17
C GLU A 425 0.62 29.89 -3.45
N GLY A 426 0.80 28.62 -3.85
CA GLY A 426 0.10 27.47 -3.28
C GLY A 426 0.86 26.69 -2.20
N HIS A 427 2.12 27.02 -1.87
CA HIS A 427 2.91 26.21 -0.94
C HIS A 427 2.27 26.13 0.45
N TYR A 428 1.90 27.25 1.03
CA TYR A 428 1.25 27.33 2.34
C TYR A 428 -0.12 26.64 2.40
N GLN A 429 -0.84 26.61 1.27
CA GLN A 429 -2.09 25.84 1.19
C GLN A 429 -1.83 24.33 1.34
N GLN A 430 -0.71 23.85 0.80
CA GLN A 430 -0.33 22.44 0.94
C GLN A 430 0.10 22.13 2.37
N GLU A 431 0.85 23.02 3.01
CA GLU A 431 1.25 22.88 4.43
C GLU A 431 0.03 22.80 5.35
N LEU A 432 -0.87 23.78 5.24
CA LEU A 432 -2.11 23.80 6.03
C LEU A 432 -2.98 22.58 5.74
N PHE A 433 -3.06 22.14 4.48
CA PHE A 433 -3.76 20.92 4.11
C PHE A 433 -3.19 19.69 4.81
N ILE A 434 -1.85 19.57 4.84
CA ILE A 434 -1.16 18.46 5.52
C ILE A 434 -1.44 18.54 7.02
N ILE A 435 -1.23 19.69 7.65
CA ILE A 435 -1.41 19.90 9.09
C ILE A 435 -2.85 19.55 9.50
N PHE A 436 -3.86 20.11 8.83
CA PHE A 436 -5.25 19.79 9.14
C PHE A 436 -5.60 18.31 8.86
N THR A 437 -5.03 17.71 7.82
CA THR A 437 -5.22 16.28 7.56
C THR A 437 -4.64 15.43 8.69
N LEU A 438 -3.49 15.79 9.23
CA LEU A 438 -2.84 15.06 10.32
C LEU A 438 -3.58 15.17 11.65
N LEU A 439 -4.39 16.21 11.87
CA LEU A 439 -5.26 16.28 13.07
C LEU A 439 -6.24 15.09 13.14
N THR A 440 -6.54 14.42 12.03
CA THR A 440 -7.36 13.19 12.04
C THR A 440 -6.68 12.03 12.79
N HIS A 441 -5.36 12.05 12.94
CA HIS A 441 -4.63 11.04 13.73
C HIS A 441 -5.03 11.06 15.21
N PHE A 442 -5.38 12.22 15.74
CA PHE A 442 -5.62 12.46 17.16
C PHE A 442 -7.11 12.43 17.56
N VAL A 443 -7.93 11.63 16.88
CA VAL A 443 -9.38 11.49 17.19
C VAL A 443 -10.20 12.77 16.94
N VAL A 444 -9.75 13.61 16.02
CA VAL A 444 -10.50 14.75 15.51
C VAL A 444 -10.84 14.44 14.05
N ASP A 445 -12.12 14.25 13.73
CA ASP A 445 -12.52 14.03 12.35
C ASP A 445 -12.37 15.34 11.57
N VAL A 446 -11.56 15.32 10.52
CA VAL A 446 -11.28 16.51 9.70
C VAL A 446 -11.57 16.21 8.24
N GLU A 447 -12.49 16.95 7.66
CA GLU A 447 -12.74 16.96 6.23
C GLU A 447 -12.23 18.27 5.63
N VAL A 448 -11.24 18.19 4.73
CA VAL A 448 -10.64 19.37 4.10
C VAL A 448 -11.06 19.46 2.63
N HIS A 449 -11.67 20.55 2.23
CA HIS A 449 -12.09 20.83 0.87
C HIS A 449 -11.23 21.92 0.24
N THR A 450 -10.67 21.68 -0.95
CA THR A 450 -9.84 22.66 -1.66
C THR A 450 -10.31 22.93 -3.08
N PRO A 451 -11.34 23.78 -3.30
CA PRO A 451 -11.60 24.30 -4.63
C PRO A 451 -10.92 25.65 -4.83
N ASN A 452 -10.01 25.74 -5.83
CA ASN A 452 -9.48 26.99 -6.39
C ASN A 452 -8.94 28.03 -5.38
N GLY A 453 -7.99 27.62 -4.53
CA GLY A 453 -7.27 28.55 -3.64
C GLY A 453 -7.96 28.86 -2.32
N ARG A 454 -8.92 28.04 -1.88
CA ARG A 454 -9.61 28.12 -0.61
C ARG A 454 -9.44 26.81 0.14
N VAL A 455 -9.29 26.86 1.44
CA VAL A 455 -9.30 25.68 2.30
C VAL A 455 -10.50 25.81 3.22
N ASP A 456 -11.53 25.02 2.94
CA ASP A 456 -12.67 24.86 3.85
C ASP A 456 -12.41 23.62 4.69
N VAL A 457 -12.45 23.74 6.01
CA VAL A 457 -12.18 22.64 6.93
C VAL A 457 -13.40 22.42 7.81
N VAL A 458 -13.87 21.19 7.87
CA VAL A 458 -14.87 20.74 8.83
C VAL A 458 -14.18 19.82 9.82
N MET A 459 -14.16 20.21 11.11
CA MET A 459 -13.61 19.37 12.16
C MET A 459 -14.72 18.97 13.14
N GLU A 460 -14.79 17.69 13.48
CA GLU A 460 -15.74 17.15 14.43
C GLU A 460 -14.99 16.54 15.61
N THR A 461 -15.31 17.03 16.82
CA THR A 461 -14.88 16.44 18.09
C THR A 461 -16.06 15.69 18.73
N GLU A 462 -15.82 15.06 19.89
CA GLU A 462 -16.89 14.43 20.66
C GLU A 462 -18.06 15.39 20.94
N ASP A 463 -17.75 16.65 21.25
CA ASP A 463 -18.71 17.63 21.77
C ASP A 463 -19.05 18.75 20.78
N THR A 464 -18.25 19.00 19.73
CA THR A 464 -18.35 20.22 18.93
C THR A 464 -18.02 19.95 17.46
N LEU A 465 -18.75 20.64 16.57
CA LEU A 465 -18.46 20.73 15.14
C LEU A 465 -17.88 22.10 14.82
N TYR A 466 -16.67 22.15 14.27
CA TYR A 466 -16.01 23.38 13.83
C TYR A 466 -16.10 23.51 12.31
N LEU A 467 -16.55 24.69 11.85
CA LEU A 467 -16.57 25.08 10.44
C LEU A 467 -15.52 26.17 10.24
N ILE A 468 -14.43 25.86 9.56
CA ILE A 468 -13.31 26.78 9.38
C ILE A 468 -13.20 27.16 7.90
N GLU A 469 -13.28 28.43 7.63
CA GLU A 469 -13.02 29.02 6.31
C GLU A 469 -11.69 29.78 6.35
N LEU A 470 -10.82 29.51 5.38
CA LEU A 470 -9.52 30.15 5.22
C LEU A 470 -9.55 31.14 4.05
N LYS A 471 -9.06 32.34 4.30
CA LYS A 471 -8.80 33.36 3.27
C LYS A 471 -7.32 33.65 3.16
N LEU A 472 -6.86 33.95 1.96
CA LEU A 472 -5.50 34.36 1.65
C LEU A 472 -5.50 35.85 1.33
N ASN A 473 -4.69 36.64 2.06
CA ASN A 473 -4.49 38.06 1.86
C ASN A 473 -5.80 38.87 1.82
N GLN A 474 -6.75 38.52 2.68
CA GLN A 474 -8.07 39.23 2.77
C GLN A 474 -8.34 39.71 4.20
N SER A 475 -9.31 39.06 4.90
CA SER A 475 -9.58 39.25 6.34
C SER A 475 -10.34 38.08 6.93
N ALA A 476 -10.20 37.86 8.23
CA ALA A 476 -10.97 36.86 8.97
C ALA A 476 -12.49 37.10 8.91
N GLN A 477 -12.91 38.37 8.86
CA GLN A 477 -14.31 38.77 8.69
C GLN A 477 -14.85 38.33 7.32
N ALA A 478 -14.06 38.42 6.24
CA ALA A 478 -14.46 37.95 4.92
C ALA A 478 -14.66 36.43 4.90
N ALA A 479 -13.82 35.68 5.62
CA ALA A 479 -13.97 34.25 5.83
C ALA A 479 -15.29 33.95 6.56
N MET A 480 -15.55 34.62 7.68
CA MET A 480 -16.77 34.47 8.46
C MET A 480 -18.05 34.81 7.67
N GLN A 481 -18.01 35.88 6.87
CA GLN A 481 -19.11 36.24 5.98
C GLN A 481 -19.41 35.14 4.95
N GLN A 482 -18.39 34.48 4.43
CA GLN A 482 -18.57 33.38 3.48
C GLN A 482 -19.24 32.17 4.11
N ILE A 483 -18.84 31.79 5.36
CA ILE A 483 -19.49 30.70 6.10
C ILE A 483 -21.00 31.00 6.25
N ASN A 484 -21.33 32.22 6.62
CA ASN A 484 -22.73 32.66 6.81
C ASN A 484 -23.52 32.71 5.49
N LEU A 485 -22.93 33.23 4.40
CA LEU A 485 -23.58 33.30 3.09
C LEU A 485 -23.88 31.93 2.48
N LYS A 486 -22.99 30.97 2.67
CA LYS A 486 -23.17 29.61 2.17
C LYS A 486 -24.02 28.73 3.08
N GLN A 487 -24.44 29.23 4.23
CA GLN A 487 -25.30 28.55 5.21
C GLN A 487 -24.75 27.13 5.55
N TYR A 488 -23.45 27.00 5.76
CA TYR A 488 -22.82 25.72 6.09
C TYR A 488 -23.39 25.08 7.36
N ASP A 489 -23.76 25.87 8.35
CA ASP A 489 -24.45 25.46 9.57
C ASP A 489 -25.76 24.70 9.31
N GLN A 490 -26.52 25.05 8.28
CA GLN A 490 -27.77 24.35 7.93
C GLN A 490 -27.49 22.91 7.42
N ARG A 491 -26.36 22.69 6.73
CA ARG A 491 -25.98 21.34 6.28
C ARG A 491 -25.72 20.40 7.44
N PHE A 492 -25.21 20.93 8.55
CA PHE A 492 -24.84 20.19 9.74
C PHE A 492 -25.82 20.33 10.91
N ALA A 493 -26.95 21.01 10.72
CA ALA A 493 -27.97 21.24 11.77
C ALA A 493 -28.51 19.94 12.43
N ARG A 494 -28.32 18.79 11.79
CA ARG A 494 -28.76 17.49 12.30
C ARG A 494 -27.66 16.70 13.04
N CYS A 495 -26.44 17.24 13.16
CA CYS A 495 -25.34 16.53 13.84
C CYS A 495 -25.55 16.42 15.38
N GLY A 496 -26.47 17.24 15.94
CA GLY A 496 -26.77 17.23 17.38
C GLY A 496 -25.71 17.87 18.26
N LYS A 497 -24.67 18.47 17.67
CA LYS A 497 -23.56 19.12 18.38
C LYS A 497 -23.60 20.65 18.18
N PRO A 498 -23.08 21.44 19.14
CA PRO A 498 -22.79 22.85 18.93
C PRO A 498 -21.91 23.06 17.69
N ILE A 499 -22.23 24.06 16.88
CA ILE A 499 -21.46 24.43 15.70
C ILE A 499 -20.70 25.71 16.00
N VAL A 500 -19.38 25.67 15.93
CA VAL A 500 -18.48 26.81 16.08
C VAL A 500 -17.96 27.21 14.72
N LYS A 501 -18.13 28.47 14.35
CA LYS A 501 -17.65 29.04 13.09
C LYS A 501 -16.30 29.73 13.30
N VAL A 502 -15.34 29.47 12.42
CA VAL A 502 -13.99 30.02 12.52
C VAL A 502 -13.59 30.60 11.16
N GLY A 503 -13.42 31.91 11.10
CA GLY A 503 -12.85 32.60 9.95
C GLY A 503 -11.37 32.87 10.19
N VAL A 504 -10.49 32.45 9.28
CA VAL A 504 -9.04 32.66 9.39
C VAL A 504 -8.51 33.40 8.17
N ASN A 505 -7.68 34.39 8.37
CA ASN A 505 -6.94 35.07 7.30
C ASN A 505 -5.47 34.70 7.37
N PHE A 506 -4.93 34.32 6.23
CA PHE A 506 -3.53 33.93 6.06
C PHE A 506 -2.82 34.95 5.18
N ASP A 507 -1.68 35.47 5.67
CA ASP A 507 -0.79 36.35 4.90
C ASP A 507 0.23 35.50 4.12
N ALA A 508 0.01 35.35 2.83
CA ALA A 508 0.90 34.54 1.98
C ALA A 508 2.32 35.13 1.84
N LYS A 509 2.53 36.42 2.13
CA LYS A 509 3.86 37.03 2.09
C LYS A 509 4.67 36.71 3.36
N LYS A 510 3.99 36.64 4.50
CA LYS A 510 4.61 36.28 5.78
C LYS A 510 4.65 34.76 6.00
N GLY A 511 3.88 34.00 5.19
CA GLY A 511 3.74 32.55 5.38
C GLY A 511 3.05 32.18 6.70
N ASN A 512 2.13 33.02 7.19
CA ASN A 512 1.57 32.82 8.52
C ASN A 512 0.11 33.31 8.63
N ILE A 513 -0.57 32.85 9.67
CA ILE A 513 -1.89 33.38 10.06
C ILE A 513 -1.73 34.83 10.52
N GLU A 514 -2.56 35.73 9.96
CA GLU A 514 -2.57 37.14 10.31
C GLU A 514 -3.59 37.45 11.39
N ASP A 515 -4.83 37.00 11.22
CA ASP A 515 -5.94 37.19 12.16
C ASP A 515 -7.00 36.08 12.02
N TRP A 516 -7.83 35.91 13.05
CA TRP A 516 -8.98 34.99 13.04
C TRP A 516 -10.16 35.51 13.85
N VAL A 517 -11.35 34.99 13.55
CA VAL A 517 -12.60 35.29 14.25
C VAL A 517 -13.31 33.97 14.56
N ILE A 518 -13.75 33.80 15.82
CA ILE A 518 -14.50 32.64 16.28
C ILE A 518 -15.90 33.09 16.72
N ALA A 519 -16.94 32.37 16.31
CA ALA A 519 -18.34 32.69 16.61
C ALA A 519 -19.22 31.43 16.80
#